data_3e7b9c28c2855e8c5e70dad02614fff2
#
_entry.id   3e7b9c28c2855e8c5e70dad02614fff2
#
_cell.length_a   1.000
_cell.length_b   1.000
_cell.length_c   1.000
_cell.angle_alpha   90.00
_cell.angle_beta   90.00
_cell.angle_gamma   90.00
#
_symmetry.space_group_name_H-M   'P 1'
#
loop_
_entity.id
_entity.type
_entity.pdbx_description
1 polymer ?
#
loop_
_entity_poly.entity_id
_entity_poly.type
_entity_poly.pdbx_seq_one_letter_code
_entity_poly.pdbx_strand_id
1 'polypeptide(L)'
;MSRILNFRAISNGALILLFLLLCHCSLVDAQALEPIGIFDHHQDVGNPKLKGSVVYDKENQTYTMAGAGKNMWATEDQFHFLWKKIKGDFIIRATIRFIGKGTADHRKIGIIARDNLNTDSRYADACVHGDILSSLQYRAKDGDSTYQVVVSSYHPTEIELERIGNTFTFSAAVFGEPYKSVSKEVALNEEVYAGLFICSHLEDVVEKAVFSNVQIIIPPPKNFVPYRDYIGSHLEIMDIETGHRKILHSAPNSLQAPNWTPDNKFLIFNSLSPKENLLYKYELATGAITKLNTGFANQNNNDHVLSYDGKMIAISNHVGEKRTSTIFMLPITGSDNPTKITSELNGHSYLHSWSPDNKKLVFTGQRNNEWNIVSVDIDTKKETILTEDATLDDGPECSPDGKYIYFNSVRTGTMQLWRMKPDGSDEEQVTFDEYNNWFPHFSPDGKWILYVAFPKDIDPTSHPFYKKIYLRLMPAAGGIPKTIGYVYGGQGTINVPSWSPDSKKIAFVSNSKLELGK
;
A
#
# COMPACT_ATOMS: atom_id res chain seq x y z
N MET A 1 21.72 -62.56 -76.35
CA MET A 1 20.48 -63.31 -76.13
C MET A 1 20.06 -63.13 -74.69
N SER A 2 19.26 -62.26 -74.48
CA SER A 2 18.09 -61.89 -73.77
C SER A 2 17.49 -62.95 -72.85
N ARG A 3 17.25 -62.60 -71.61
CA ARG A 3 15.98 -62.89 -70.94
C ARG A 3 15.81 -61.91 -69.76
N ILE A 4 14.76 -61.13 -69.86
CA ILE A 4 14.15 -60.23 -68.94
C ILE A 4 13.43 -61.02 -67.84
N LEU A 5 13.59 -60.73 -66.61
CA LEU A 5 12.73 -61.15 -65.48
C LEU A 5 12.18 -59.94 -64.77
N ASN A 6 10.87 -59.74 -64.90
CA ASN A 6 10.06 -58.78 -64.18
C ASN A 6 9.91 -59.21 -62.73
N PHE A 7 10.23 -58.32 -61.80
CA PHE A 7 9.77 -58.39 -60.40
C PHE A 7 8.72 -57.32 -60.14
N ARG A 8 7.57 -57.76 -59.71
CA ARG A 8 6.43 -56.96 -59.30
C ARG A 8 6.78 -56.27 -57.94
N ALA A 9 6.59 -54.98 -57.90
CA ALA A 9 6.59 -54.19 -56.65
C ALA A 9 5.28 -54.49 -55.88
N ILE A 10 5.41 -55.01 -54.67
CA ILE A 10 4.34 -55.07 -53.67
C ILE A 10 4.38 -53.81 -52.85
N SER A 11 3.27 -53.11 -52.78
CA SER A 11 3.10 -51.82 -52.23
C SER A 11 3.31 -51.78 -50.68
N ASN A 12 4.25 -51.01 -50.26
CA ASN A 12 4.49 -50.65 -48.85
C ASN A 12 3.49 -49.57 -48.29
N GLY A 13 2.22 -49.62 -48.70
CA GLY A 13 1.19 -48.69 -48.34
C GLY A 13 0.51 -48.93 -46.98
N ALA A 14 0.67 -50.15 -46.41
CA ALA A 14 -0.07 -50.51 -45.18
C ALA A 14 0.69 -50.26 -43.84
N LEU A 15 2.03 -50.02 -43.88
CA LEU A 15 2.84 -49.82 -42.67
C LEU A 15 2.97 -48.37 -42.30
N ILE A 16 2.71 -47.44 -43.20
CA ILE A 16 2.80 -45.97 -42.88
C ILE A 16 1.50 -45.45 -42.26
N LEU A 17 0.35 -46.10 -42.49
CA LEU A 17 -0.93 -45.72 -41.88
C LEU A 17 -1.06 -46.15 -40.40
N LEU A 18 -0.30 -47.17 -39.95
CA LEU A 18 -0.34 -47.66 -38.57
C LEU A 18 0.58 -46.84 -37.65
N PHE A 19 1.58 -46.12 -38.18
CA PHE A 19 2.46 -45.24 -37.40
C PHE A 19 1.91 -43.82 -37.23
N LEU A 20 0.95 -43.40 -38.07
CA LEU A 20 0.27 -42.11 -37.96
C LEU A 20 -0.94 -42.14 -37.00
N LEU A 21 -1.41 -43.30 -36.58
CA LEU A 21 -2.53 -43.46 -35.65
C LEU A 21 -2.08 -43.61 -34.18
N LEU A 22 -0.78 -43.75 -33.90
CA LEU A 22 -0.22 -43.85 -32.55
C LEU A 22 0.45 -42.57 -32.01
N CYS A 23 0.51 -41.51 -32.81
CA CYS A 23 1.03 -40.19 -32.39
C CYS A 23 -0.04 -39.13 -32.14
N HIS A 24 -1.32 -39.51 -32.00
CA HIS A 24 -2.30 -38.68 -31.35
C HIS A 24 -2.29 -38.95 -29.82
N CYS A 25 -1.10 -38.95 -29.23
CA CYS A 25 -0.96 -38.68 -27.83
C CYS A 25 -1.38 -37.21 -27.66
N SER A 26 -2.59 -37.01 -27.20
CA SER A 26 -3.13 -35.73 -26.76
C SER A 26 -2.05 -34.95 -26.00
N LEU A 27 -1.46 -33.96 -26.66
CA LEU A 27 -1.02 -32.77 -25.99
C LEU A 27 -2.31 -32.20 -25.35
N VAL A 28 -2.62 -32.66 -24.15
CA VAL A 28 -3.41 -31.83 -23.22
C VAL A 28 -2.53 -30.61 -23.05
N ASP A 29 -2.79 -29.56 -23.82
CA ASP A 29 -2.36 -28.22 -23.50
C ASP A 29 -2.77 -28.05 -22.05
N ALA A 30 -1.81 -28.10 -21.16
CA ALA A 30 -1.97 -27.52 -19.82
C ALA A 30 -2.19 -26.04 -20.10
N GLN A 31 -3.43 -25.63 -20.35
CA GLN A 31 -3.81 -24.22 -20.31
C GLN A 31 -3.25 -23.69 -18.97
N ALA A 32 -2.23 -22.88 -19.05
CA ALA A 32 -1.76 -22.13 -17.90
C ALA A 32 -2.99 -21.42 -17.36
N LEU A 33 -3.43 -21.81 -16.18
CA LEU A 33 -4.60 -21.21 -15.54
C LEU A 33 -4.29 -19.72 -15.38
N GLU A 34 -5.12 -18.87 -15.96
CA GLU A 34 -4.98 -17.42 -15.83
C GLU A 34 -5.02 -17.02 -14.35
N PRO A 35 -4.11 -16.15 -13.89
CA PRO A 35 -4.10 -15.68 -12.52
C PRO A 35 -5.42 -15.02 -12.14
N ILE A 36 -5.88 -15.23 -10.90
CA ILE A 36 -7.09 -14.64 -10.38
C ILE A 36 -6.71 -13.41 -9.56
N GLY A 37 -6.68 -12.25 -10.21
CA GLY A 37 -6.16 -11.02 -9.60
C GLY A 37 -4.66 -11.16 -9.28
N ILE A 38 -4.30 -11.13 -8.00
CA ILE A 38 -2.90 -11.27 -7.54
C ILE A 38 -2.54 -12.71 -7.11
N PHE A 39 -3.47 -13.66 -7.23
CA PHE A 39 -3.30 -15.06 -6.85
C PHE A 39 -3.08 -15.97 -8.06
N ASP A 40 -2.38 -17.08 -7.81
CA ASP A 40 -2.02 -18.03 -8.86
C ASP A 40 -3.18 -18.98 -9.18
N HIS A 41 -3.92 -19.44 -8.14
CA HIS A 41 -4.96 -20.45 -8.32
C HIS A 41 -5.92 -20.52 -7.12
N HIS A 42 -7.06 -21.24 -7.28
CA HIS A 42 -7.98 -21.60 -6.21
C HIS A 42 -8.42 -23.05 -6.30
N GLN A 43 -8.72 -23.66 -5.16
CA GLN A 43 -9.27 -25.02 -5.07
C GLN A 43 -9.91 -25.31 -3.72
N ASP A 44 -10.65 -26.40 -3.66
CA ASP A 44 -11.05 -26.97 -2.39
C ASP A 44 -9.88 -27.78 -1.79
N VAL A 45 -9.65 -27.61 -0.50
CA VAL A 45 -8.81 -28.49 0.33
C VAL A 45 -9.73 -29.50 0.99
N GLY A 46 -9.36 -30.78 0.95
CA GLY A 46 -10.25 -31.88 1.29
C GLY A 46 -11.32 -32.11 0.23
N ASN A 47 -12.39 -32.78 0.60
CA ASN A 47 -13.50 -33.11 -0.28
C ASN A 47 -14.83 -32.59 0.29
N PRO A 48 -15.07 -31.28 0.34
CA PRO A 48 -16.39 -30.78 0.73
C PRO A 48 -17.45 -31.26 -0.27
N LYS A 49 -18.67 -31.51 0.22
CA LYS A 49 -19.77 -31.98 -0.62
C LYS A 49 -20.17 -31.00 -1.72
N LEU A 50 -19.98 -29.71 -1.48
CA LEU A 50 -20.27 -28.63 -2.40
C LEU A 50 -18.97 -27.91 -2.77
N LYS A 51 -18.73 -27.75 -4.07
CA LYS A 51 -17.53 -27.09 -4.58
C LYS A 51 -17.52 -25.59 -4.29
N GLY A 52 -16.37 -25.10 -3.90
CA GLY A 52 -16.12 -23.68 -3.75
C GLY A 52 -15.88 -22.97 -5.08
N SER A 53 -15.90 -21.65 -5.04
CA SER A 53 -15.62 -20.80 -6.21
C SER A 53 -15.06 -19.42 -5.80
N VAL A 54 -14.40 -18.77 -6.77
CA VAL A 54 -13.88 -17.41 -6.63
C VAL A 54 -14.31 -16.59 -7.85
N VAL A 55 -14.78 -15.38 -7.62
CA VAL A 55 -15.03 -14.37 -8.65
C VAL A 55 -14.20 -13.14 -8.32
N TYR A 56 -13.39 -12.68 -9.26
CA TYR A 56 -12.59 -11.46 -9.15
C TYR A 56 -13.21 -10.33 -9.96
N ASP A 57 -13.60 -9.26 -9.29
CA ASP A 57 -13.99 -8.00 -9.92
C ASP A 57 -12.72 -7.15 -10.15
N LYS A 58 -12.27 -7.08 -11.39
CA LYS A 58 -11.07 -6.35 -11.79
C LYS A 58 -11.21 -4.83 -11.62
N GLU A 59 -12.42 -4.29 -11.79
CA GLU A 59 -12.64 -2.85 -11.68
C GLU A 59 -12.54 -2.37 -10.24
N ASN A 60 -13.18 -3.10 -9.31
CA ASN A 60 -13.17 -2.79 -7.89
C ASN A 60 -12.04 -3.49 -7.12
N GLN A 61 -11.26 -4.35 -7.77
CA GLN A 61 -10.17 -5.14 -7.18
C GLN A 61 -10.64 -5.96 -5.95
N THR A 62 -11.81 -6.60 -6.07
CA THR A 62 -12.45 -7.37 -5.00
C THR A 62 -12.61 -8.84 -5.38
N TYR A 63 -12.55 -9.70 -4.38
CA TYR A 63 -12.78 -11.15 -4.51
C TYR A 63 -14.06 -11.53 -3.80
N THR A 64 -14.98 -12.18 -4.51
CA THR A 64 -16.12 -12.86 -3.89
C THR A 64 -15.81 -14.35 -3.86
N MET A 65 -15.68 -14.89 -2.67
CA MET A 65 -15.42 -16.30 -2.44
C MET A 65 -16.68 -17.02 -1.94
N ALA A 66 -16.86 -18.24 -2.38
CA ALA A 66 -17.89 -19.16 -1.89
C ALA A 66 -17.23 -20.49 -1.53
N GLY A 67 -17.59 -21.08 -0.40
CA GLY A 67 -17.02 -22.36 0.02
C GLY A 67 -17.88 -23.10 1.03
N ALA A 68 -17.88 -24.42 0.93
CA ALA A 68 -18.34 -25.33 1.93
C ALA A 68 -17.14 -25.89 2.71
N GLY A 69 -17.39 -26.77 3.67
CA GLY A 69 -16.34 -27.48 4.39
C GLY A 69 -16.69 -27.71 5.85
N LYS A 70 -16.28 -28.85 6.37
CA LYS A 70 -16.61 -29.29 7.72
C LYS A 70 -15.90 -28.45 8.79
N ASN A 71 -14.62 -28.24 8.62
CA ASN A 71 -13.79 -27.47 9.57
C ASN A 71 -12.33 -27.38 9.10
N MET A 72 -11.55 -26.57 9.86
CA MET A 72 -10.10 -26.42 9.80
C MET A 72 -9.54 -26.48 11.23
N TRP A 73 -9.96 -27.45 12.05
CA TRP A 73 -9.66 -27.45 13.48
C TRP A 73 -8.91 -28.68 13.95
N ALA A 74 -9.40 -29.87 13.72
CA ALA A 74 -8.78 -31.09 14.22
C ALA A 74 -7.50 -31.44 13.42
N THR A 75 -7.41 -32.68 12.93
CA THR A 75 -6.26 -33.20 12.19
C THR A 75 -6.39 -33.07 10.68
N GLU A 76 -7.59 -32.73 10.19
CA GLU A 76 -7.90 -32.63 8.77
C GLU A 76 -8.73 -31.36 8.47
N ASP A 77 -8.49 -30.79 7.29
CA ASP A 77 -9.10 -29.54 6.84
C ASP A 77 -10.04 -29.76 5.65
N GLN A 78 -11.19 -29.05 5.66
CA GLN A 78 -12.08 -28.92 4.51
C GLN A 78 -12.49 -27.46 4.37
N PHE A 79 -12.06 -26.80 3.28
CA PHE A 79 -12.36 -25.39 3.02
C PHE A 79 -12.03 -25.01 1.57
N HIS A 80 -12.46 -23.84 1.10
CA HIS A 80 -12.06 -23.29 -0.20
C HIS A 80 -10.92 -22.30 -0.03
N PHE A 81 -9.88 -22.43 -0.88
CA PHE A 81 -8.61 -21.71 -0.79
C PHE A 81 -8.28 -20.99 -2.10
N LEU A 82 -7.98 -19.71 -2.04
CA LEU A 82 -7.42 -18.86 -3.10
C LEU A 82 -6.00 -18.51 -2.70
N TRP A 83 -4.99 -18.91 -3.49
CA TRP A 83 -3.60 -18.90 -3.03
C TRP A 83 -2.59 -18.47 -4.09
N LYS A 84 -1.44 -18.05 -3.59
CA LYS A 84 -0.19 -17.83 -4.30
C LYS A 84 0.93 -18.55 -3.57
N LYS A 85 1.95 -19.04 -4.29
CA LYS A 85 3.19 -19.50 -3.68
C LYS A 85 4.04 -18.31 -3.31
N ILE A 86 4.45 -18.23 -2.04
CA ILE A 86 5.27 -17.14 -1.51
C ILE A 86 6.48 -17.74 -0.78
N LYS A 87 7.66 -17.18 -1.05
CA LYS A 87 8.92 -17.57 -0.43
C LYS A 87 9.42 -16.50 0.52
N GLY A 88 9.79 -16.91 1.77
CA GLY A 88 10.36 -16.02 2.77
C GLY A 88 9.31 -15.19 3.54
N ASP A 89 9.70 -13.99 3.93
CA ASP A 89 8.87 -13.06 4.71
C ASP A 89 7.81 -12.38 3.83
N PHE A 90 6.61 -12.19 4.39
CA PHE A 90 5.51 -11.52 3.69
C PHE A 90 4.50 -10.92 4.67
N ILE A 91 3.66 -10.03 4.15
CA ILE A 91 2.45 -9.55 4.79
C ILE A 91 1.30 -9.72 3.80
N ILE A 92 0.22 -10.40 4.21
CA ILE A 92 -1.03 -10.44 3.46
C ILE A 92 -2.08 -9.70 4.27
N ARG A 93 -2.84 -8.83 3.60
CA ARG A 93 -3.81 -7.93 4.21
C ARG A 93 -5.10 -7.96 3.41
N ALA A 94 -6.24 -7.84 4.10
CA ALA A 94 -7.54 -7.77 3.46
C ALA A 94 -8.57 -7.05 4.36
N THR A 95 -9.50 -6.34 3.73
CA THR A 95 -10.79 -5.99 4.32
C THR A 95 -11.76 -7.12 4.04
N ILE A 96 -12.46 -7.61 5.05
CA ILE A 96 -13.29 -8.81 4.97
C ILE A 96 -14.75 -8.56 5.35
N ARG A 97 -15.66 -9.29 4.71
CA ARG A 97 -17.08 -9.26 5.07
C ARG A 97 -17.79 -10.53 4.62
N PHE A 98 -18.46 -11.21 5.55
CA PHE A 98 -19.41 -12.27 5.21
C PHE A 98 -20.61 -11.72 4.43
N ILE A 99 -21.17 -12.49 3.52
CA ILE A 99 -22.42 -12.21 2.83
C ILE A 99 -23.54 -13.02 3.51
N GLY A 100 -24.55 -12.32 4.03
CA GLY A 100 -25.68 -12.93 4.72
C GLY A 100 -25.41 -13.33 6.18
N LYS A 101 -26.45 -13.81 6.87
CA LYS A 101 -26.37 -14.18 8.29
C LYS A 101 -25.56 -15.44 8.55
N GLY A 102 -25.48 -16.33 7.54
CA GLY A 102 -24.87 -17.63 7.65
C GLY A 102 -25.68 -18.65 8.43
N THR A 103 -25.18 -19.89 8.43
CA THR A 103 -25.88 -21.04 9.03
C THR A 103 -25.16 -21.53 10.30
N ALA A 104 -23.84 -21.39 10.38
CA ALA A 104 -23.05 -21.81 11.51
C ALA A 104 -22.28 -20.63 12.13
N ASP A 105 -22.30 -20.55 13.46
CA ASP A 105 -21.57 -19.52 14.21
C ASP A 105 -20.05 -19.60 13.97
N HIS A 106 -19.51 -20.82 13.84
CA HIS A 106 -18.11 -21.06 13.59
C HIS A 106 -17.71 -21.11 12.11
N ARG A 107 -18.54 -20.63 11.17
CA ARG A 107 -18.08 -20.39 9.80
C ARG A 107 -16.87 -19.45 9.81
N LYS A 108 -15.94 -19.64 8.90
CA LYS A 108 -14.62 -19.00 8.96
C LYS A 108 -14.26 -18.33 7.65
N ILE A 109 -13.63 -17.17 7.74
CA ILE A 109 -12.93 -16.51 6.64
C ILE A 109 -11.60 -15.97 7.15
N GLY A 110 -10.65 -15.78 6.26
CA GLY A 110 -9.38 -15.19 6.68
C GLY A 110 -8.25 -15.35 5.69
N ILE A 111 -7.05 -15.27 6.22
CA ILE A 111 -5.78 -15.41 5.49
C ILE A 111 -5.04 -16.60 6.10
N ILE A 112 -4.54 -17.50 5.26
CA ILE A 112 -3.81 -18.70 5.70
C ILE A 112 -2.50 -18.85 4.93
N ALA A 113 -1.47 -19.36 5.62
CA ALA A 113 -0.23 -19.85 5.02
C ALA A 113 -0.02 -21.31 5.44
N ARG A 114 0.25 -22.19 4.46
CA ARG A 114 0.41 -23.62 4.68
C ARG A 114 1.48 -24.23 3.78
N ASP A 115 2.10 -25.31 4.24
CA ASP A 115 3.23 -25.93 3.54
C ASP A 115 2.83 -26.64 2.25
N ASN A 116 1.65 -27.25 2.22
CA ASN A 116 1.14 -27.97 1.08
C ASN A 116 -0.40 -27.95 1.04
N LEU A 117 -1.01 -28.57 0.03
CA LEU A 117 -2.45 -28.58 -0.20
C LEU A 117 -3.16 -29.84 0.36
N ASN A 118 -2.45 -30.69 1.12
CA ASN A 118 -3.04 -31.85 1.78
C ASN A 118 -3.94 -31.44 2.94
N THR A 119 -4.90 -32.25 3.27
CA THR A 119 -5.88 -31.96 4.35
C THR A 119 -5.25 -31.81 5.74
N ASP A 120 -4.14 -32.48 5.98
CA ASP A 120 -3.44 -32.54 7.25
C ASP A 120 -2.24 -31.58 7.38
N SER A 121 -2.01 -30.71 6.36
CA SER A 121 -0.86 -29.80 6.31
C SER A 121 -0.75 -28.91 7.53
N ARG A 122 0.48 -28.72 8.03
CA ARG A 122 0.76 -27.65 9.00
C ARG A 122 0.51 -26.29 8.39
N TYR A 123 0.08 -25.33 9.23
CA TYR A 123 -0.33 -24.00 8.80
C TYR A 123 -0.32 -22.99 9.95
N ALA A 124 -0.41 -21.71 9.58
CA ALA A 124 -0.79 -20.60 10.45
C ALA A 124 -1.80 -19.71 9.70
N ASP A 125 -2.83 -19.24 10.40
CA ASP A 125 -3.86 -18.39 9.78
C ASP A 125 -4.28 -17.20 10.66
N ALA A 126 -4.88 -16.21 10.00
CA ALA A 126 -5.61 -15.10 10.59
C ALA A 126 -7.11 -15.38 10.38
N CYS A 127 -7.74 -16.06 11.34
CA CYS A 127 -9.09 -16.57 11.24
C CYS A 127 -10.11 -15.66 11.93
N VAL A 128 -11.19 -15.33 11.21
CA VAL A 128 -12.36 -14.64 11.74
C VAL A 128 -13.58 -15.54 11.57
N HIS A 129 -14.29 -15.76 12.69
CA HIS A 129 -15.47 -16.60 12.73
C HIS A 129 -16.76 -15.79 12.50
N GLY A 130 -17.85 -16.49 12.21
CA GLY A 130 -19.17 -15.88 12.04
C GLY A 130 -19.78 -15.32 13.32
N ASP A 131 -19.31 -15.80 14.47
CA ASP A 131 -19.49 -15.19 15.79
C ASP A 131 -18.45 -14.08 16.03
N ILE A 132 -18.14 -13.76 17.26
CA ILE A 132 -17.17 -12.72 17.62
C ILE A 132 -15.74 -13.21 17.71
N LEU A 133 -15.46 -14.50 17.55
CA LEU A 133 -14.14 -15.08 17.75
C LEU A 133 -13.21 -14.72 16.58
N SER A 134 -12.05 -14.20 16.94
CA SER A 134 -10.94 -13.96 16.00
C SER A 134 -9.66 -14.47 16.61
N SER A 135 -8.92 -15.32 15.87
CA SER A 135 -7.75 -16.00 16.42
C SER A 135 -6.71 -16.34 15.35
N LEU A 136 -5.45 -16.31 15.74
CA LEU A 136 -4.37 -16.96 15.02
C LEU A 136 -4.49 -18.46 15.33
N GLN A 137 -4.92 -19.24 14.33
CA GLN A 137 -4.96 -20.70 14.43
C GLN A 137 -3.70 -21.29 13.79
N TYR A 138 -3.22 -22.40 14.30
CA TYR A 138 -2.02 -23.04 13.76
C TYR A 138 -2.00 -24.55 14.03
N ARG A 139 -1.40 -25.29 13.10
CA ARG A 139 -1.02 -26.68 13.21
C ARG A 139 0.50 -26.78 13.06
N ALA A 140 1.18 -27.23 14.10
CA ALA A 140 2.65 -27.20 14.17
C ALA A 140 3.32 -28.35 13.40
N LYS A 141 2.61 -29.48 13.18
CA LYS A 141 3.08 -30.66 12.43
C LYS A 141 1.93 -31.18 11.57
N ASP A 142 2.26 -31.82 10.45
CA ASP A 142 1.27 -32.47 9.60
C ASP A 142 0.50 -33.52 10.42
N GLY A 143 -0.83 -33.54 10.29
CA GLY A 143 -1.72 -34.45 11.00
C GLY A 143 -1.89 -34.21 12.51
N ASP A 144 -1.29 -33.16 13.06
CA ASP A 144 -1.46 -32.78 14.47
C ASP A 144 -2.77 -31.98 14.67
N SER A 145 -3.17 -31.80 15.92
CA SER A 145 -4.31 -30.97 16.28
C SER A 145 -4.01 -29.49 16.03
N THR A 146 -5.07 -28.72 15.79
CA THR A 146 -5.00 -27.27 15.66
C THR A 146 -5.10 -26.59 17.02
N TYR A 147 -4.34 -25.53 17.20
CA TYR A 147 -4.31 -24.66 18.37
C TYR A 147 -4.61 -23.23 17.97
N GLN A 148 -4.90 -22.35 18.94
CA GLN A 148 -5.19 -20.94 18.66
C GLN A 148 -4.65 -19.99 19.73
N VAL A 149 -4.43 -18.74 19.30
CA VAL A 149 -4.20 -17.56 20.15
C VAL A 149 -5.25 -16.53 19.78
N VAL A 150 -6.13 -16.17 20.72
CA VAL A 150 -7.24 -15.25 20.49
C VAL A 150 -6.74 -13.80 20.45
N VAL A 151 -7.18 -13.04 19.45
CA VAL A 151 -6.96 -11.59 19.38
C VAL A 151 -8.16 -10.83 19.97
N SER A 152 -7.90 -9.77 20.74
CA SER A 152 -8.92 -8.98 21.42
C SER A 152 -9.57 -7.94 20.49
N SER A 153 -10.03 -8.35 19.32
CA SER A 153 -10.79 -7.52 18.38
C SER A 153 -12.14 -8.17 18.11
N TYR A 154 -13.21 -7.39 18.27
CA TYR A 154 -14.57 -7.87 18.08
C TYR A 154 -15.07 -7.48 16.68
N HIS A 155 -15.54 -8.47 15.90
CA HIS A 155 -16.03 -8.26 14.53
C HIS A 155 -15.07 -7.46 13.64
N PRO A 156 -13.80 -7.86 13.55
CA PRO A 156 -12.84 -7.12 12.74
C PRO A 156 -13.26 -7.13 11.28
N THR A 157 -13.05 -5.98 10.63
CA THR A 157 -13.21 -5.83 9.18
C THR A 157 -11.88 -5.78 8.46
N GLU A 158 -10.80 -5.42 9.17
CA GLU A 158 -9.44 -5.32 8.66
C GLU A 158 -8.59 -6.42 9.28
N ILE A 159 -7.97 -7.26 8.46
CA ILE A 159 -7.11 -8.36 8.90
C ILE A 159 -5.77 -8.36 8.17
N GLU A 160 -4.74 -8.81 8.87
CA GLU A 160 -3.39 -8.94 8.35
C GLU A 160 -2.74 -10.21 8.93
N LEU A 161 -2.12 -11.02 8.06
CA LEU A 161 -1.22 -12.10 8.44
C LEU A 161 0.19 -11.73 7.99
N GLU A 162 1.10 -11.54 8.93
CA GLU A 162 2.52 -11.28 8.71
C GLU A 162 3.35 -12.51 9.04
N ARG A 163 4.33 -12.82 8.20
CA ARG A 163 5.38 -13.80 8.48
C ARG A 163 6.74 -13.10 8.51
N ILE A 164 7.48 -13.26 9.60
CA ILE A 164 8.90 -12.90 9.72
C ILE A 164 9.65 -14.13 10.22
N GLY A 165 10.40 -14.79 9.36
CA GLY A 165 11.01 -16.08 9.64
C GLY A 165 9.96 -17.14 10.01
N ASN A 166 10.00 -17.63 11.25
CA ASN A 166 9.00 -18.56 11.79
C ASN A 166 7.91 -17.90 12.63
N THR A 167 7.98 -16.60 12.85
CA THR A 167 6.97 -15.87 13.61
C THR A 167 5.84 -15.45 12.69
N PHE A 168 4.63 -15.88 13.00
CA PHE A 168 3.38 -15.44 12.38
C PHE A 168 2.67 -14.48 13.32
N THR A 169 2.21 -13.35 12.78
CA THR A 169 1.44 -12.33 13.52
C THR A 169 0.10 -12.15 12.84
N PHE A 170 -0.98 -12.36 13.58
CA PHE A 170 -2.32 -11.95 13.18
C PHE A 170 -2.64 -10.60 13.79
N SER A 171 -2.95 -9.63 12.94
CA SER A 171 -3.41 -8.30 13.32
C SER A 171 -4.84 -8.09 12.83
N ALA A 172 -5.72 -7.59 13.70
CA ALA A 172 -7.14 -7.39 13.41
C ALA A 172 -7.63 -6.05 13.95
N ALA A 173 -8.49 -5.37 13.19
CA ALA A 173 -9.13 -4.13 13.59
C ALA A 173 -10.56 -4.01 13.03
N VAL A 174 -11.40 -3.25 13.69
CA VAL A 174 -12.58 -2.63 13.09
C VAL A 174 -12.13 -1.41 12.31
N PHE A 175 -12.66 -1.18 11.11
CA PHE A 175 -12.33 0.05 10.36
C PHE A 175 -12.53 1.30 11.21
N GLY A 176 -11.52 2.13 11.29
CA GLY A 176 -11.47 3.29 12.17
C GLY A 176 -10.55 3.12 13.39
N GLU A 177 -10.16 1.90 13.72
CA GLU A 177 -9.31 1.56 14.87
C GLU A 177 -7.91 1.08 14.44
N PRO A 178 -6.88 1.25 15.28
CA PRO A 178 -5.59 0.60 15.05
C PRO A 178 -5.66 -0.91 15.28
N TYR A 179 -4.71 -1.65 14.70
CA TYR A 179 -4.60 -3.10 14.89
C TYR A 179 -4.37 -3.51 16.35
N LYS A 180 -5.03 -4.60 16.73
CA LYS A 180 -4.67 -5.45 17.87
C LYS A 180 -4.05 -6.73 17.33
N SER A 181 -2.94 -7.17 17.90
CA SER A 181 -2.14 -8.24 17.32
C SER A 181 -1.79 -9.32 18.34
N VAL A 182 -1.68 -10.55 17.84
CA VAL A 182 -1.13 -11.71 18.55
C VAL A 182 -0.14 -12.42 17.65
N SER A 183 0.88 -13.04 18.24
CA SER A 183 1.93 -13.72 17.50
C SER A 183 2.19 -15.12 18.00
N LYS A 184 2.66 -16.00 17.09
CA LYS A 184 3.06 -17.38 17.41
C LYS A 184 4.21 -17.83 16.50
N GLU A 185 5.16 -18.55 17.05
CA GLU A 185 6.16 -19.27 16.27
C GLU A 185 5.57 -20.56 15.71
N VAL A 186 5.63 -20.71 14.39
CA VAL A 186 5.20 -21.90 13.64
C VAL A 186 6.23 -22.17 12.54
N ALA A 187 6.92 -23.31 12.64
CA ALA A 187 7.94 -23.68 11.67
C ALA A 187 7.29 -24.21 10.38
N LEU A 188 7.08 -23.35 9.40
CA LEU A 188 6.68 -23.70 8.03
C LEU A 188 7.89 -23.68 7.10
N ASN A 189 7.74 -24.33 5.92
CA ASN A 189 8.74 -24.30 4.87
C ASN A 189 9.03 -22.85 4.41
N GLU A 190 10.18 -22.65 3.77
CA GLU A 190 10.55 -21.35 3.24
C GLU A 190 9.55 -20.87 2.17
N GLU A 191 9.11 -21.78 1.28
CA GLU A 191 8.02 -21.54 0.32
C GLU A 191 6.73 -22.16 0.83
N VAL A 192 5.67 -21.36 0.87
CA VAL A 192 4.34 -21.74 1.35
C VAL A 192 3.26 -21.37 0.34
N TYR A 193 2.12 -22.04 0.41
CA TYR A 193 0.87 -21.61 -0.19
C TYR A 193 0.21 -20.61 0.75
N ALA A 194 0.06 -19.36 0.33
CA ALA A 194 -0.51 -18.32 1.17
C ALA A 194 -1.62 -17.55 0.44
N GLY A 195 -2.69 -17.19 1.14
CA GLY A 195 -3.81 -16.49 0.53
C GLY A 195 -5.08 -16.51 1.36
N LEU A 196 -6.23 -16.37 0.69
CA LEU A 196 -7.55 -16.17 1.29
C LEU A 196 -8.30 -17.50 1.42
N PHE A 197 -9.06 -17.67 2.47
CA PHE A 197 -9.86 -18.88 2.65
C PHE A 197 -11.28 -18.60 3.14
N ILE A 198 -12.18 -19.56 2.87
CA ILE A 198 -13.54 -19.62 3.39
C ILE A 198 -13.93 -21.05 3.74
N CYS A 199 -14.53 -21.26 4.91
CA CYS A 199 -15.07 -22.52 5.40
C CYS A 199 -16.45 -22.28 6.04
N SER A 200 -17.48 -23.01 5.59
CA SER A 200 -18.83 -22.85 6.11
C SER A 200 -19.07 -23.49 7.48
N HIS A 201 -18.15 -24.36 7.93
CA HIS A 201 -18.30 -25.24 9.08
C HIS A 201 -19.36 -26.36 8.91
N LEU A 202 -19.93 -26.49 7.69
CA LEU A 202 -20.90 -27.50 7.29
C LEU A 202 -20.56 -28.03 5.90
N GLU A 203 -20.57 -29.34 5.69
CA GLU A 203 -20.18 -29.97 4.42
C GLU A 203 -21.15 -29.70 3.26
N ASP A 204 -22.42 -29.44 3.58
CA ASP A 204 -23.56 -29.32 2.69
C ASP A 204 -24.14 -27.89 2.63
N VAL A 205 -23.42 -26.91 3.16
CA VAL A 205 -23.78 -25.49 3.11
C VAL A 205 -22.66 -24.70 2.48
N VAL A 206 -22.97 -23.84 1.52
CA VAL A 206 -22.03 -22.87 0.95
C VAL A 206 -22.22 -21.53 1.63
N GLU A 207 -21.18 -21.02 2.27
CA GLU A 207 -21.09 -19.65 2.75
C GLU A 207 -20.39 -18.77 1.71
N LYS A 208 -20.61 -17.45 1.79
CA LYS A 208 -20.02 -16.48 0.89
C LYS A 208 -19.39 -15.32 1.65
N ALA A 209 -18.30 -14.78 1.12
CA ALA A 209 -17.61 -13.61 1.65
C ALA A 209 -17.03 -12.74 0.55
N VAL A 210 -16.88 -11.46 0.84
CA VAL A 210 -16.14 -10.49 0.02
C VAL A 210 -14.84 -10.15 0.73
N PHE A 211 -13.75 -10.16 -0.05
CA PHE A 211 -12.44 -9.64 0.34
C PHE A 211 -12.11 -8.46 -0.58
N SER A 212 -11.84 -7.32 0.00
CA SER A 212 -11.39 -6.10 -0.69
C SER A 212 -10.08 -5.60 -0.09
N ASN A 213 -9.46 -4.60 -0.71
CA ASN A 213 -8.18 -4.05 -0.26
C ASN A 213 -7.07 -5.12 -0.09
N VAL A 214 -7.17 -6.21 -0.87
CA VAL A 214 -6.26 -7.35 -0.74
C VAL A 214 -4.89 -6.99 -1.25
N GLN A 215 -3.88 -7.15 -0.41
CA GLN A 215 -2.48 -6.89 -0.74
C GLN A 215 -1.60 -8.05 -0.30
N ILE A 216 -0.64 -8.42 -1.14
CA ILE A 216 0.50 -9.26 -0.80
C ILE A 216 1.74 -8.38 -0.84
N ILE A 217 2.35 -8.16 0.31
CA ILE A 217 3.49 -7.27 0.50
C ILE A 217 4.71 -8.13 0.78
N ILE A 218 5.73 -7.97 -0.05
CA ILE A 218 7.05 -8.57 0.16
C ILE A 218 7.98 -7.48 0.68
N PRO A 219 8.43 -7.57 1.94
CA PRO A 219 9.35 -6.60 2.54
C PRO A 219 10.70 -6.55 1.83
N PRO A 220 11.49 -5.48 2.04
CA PRO A 220 12.87 -5.43 1.54
C PRO A 220 13.72 -6.53 2.17
N PRO A 221 14.75 -7.03 1.45
CA PRO A 221 15.67 -8.02 2.00
C PRO A 221 16.51 -7.45 3.15
N LYS A 222 17.05 -8.33 4.01
CA LYS A 222 17.85 -7.94 5.20
C LYS A 222 19.07 -7.06 4.92
N ASN A 223 19.64 -7.15 3.72
CA ASN A 223 20.79 -6.35 3.29
C ASN A 223 20.41 -5.04 2.57
N PHE A 224 19.13 -4.67 2.62
CA PHE A 224 18.63 -3.44 2.04
C PHE A 224 19.22 -2.20 2.75
N VAL A 225 19.63 -1.20 1.96
CA VAL A 225 20.18 0.06 2.46
C VAL A 225 19.21 1.19 2.09
N PRO A 226 18.52 1.79 3.08
CA PRO A 226 17.59 2.88 2.84
C PRO A 226 18.24 4.05 2.08
N TYR A 227 17.45 4.77 1.28
CA TYR A 227 17.83 5.92 0.44
C TYR A 227 18.83 5.61 -0.70
N ARG A 228 19.41 4.39 -0.75
CA ARG A 228 20.18 3.88 -1.86
C ARG A 228 19.39 2.86 -2.68
N ASP A 229 18.80 1.92 -1.96
CA ASP A 229 18.01 0.84 -2.54
C ASP A 229 16.53 1.18 -2.40
N TYR A 230 15.72 0.82 -3.38
CA TYR A 230 14.28 1.01 -3.37
C TYR A 230 13.58 -0.29 -3.74
N ILE A 231 12.43 -0.55 -3.13
CA ILE A 231 11.51 -1.60 -3.58
C ILE A 231 10.39 -1.00 -4.42
N GLY A 232 9.58 -1.84 -5.03
CA GLY A 232 8.45 -1.40 -5.84
C GLY A 232 7.40 -0.62 -5.05
N SER A 233 6.55 0.08 -5.78
CA SER A 233 5.51 0.95 -5.23
C SER A 233 4.20 0.79 -5.98
N HIS A 234 3.11 1.07 -5.28
CA HIS A 234 1.76 1.17 -5.82
C HIS A 234 1.24 2.61 -5.61
N LEU A 235 0.85 3.27 -6.70
CA LEU A 235 0.06 4.49 -6.65
C LEU A 235 -1.40 4.11 -6.45
N GLU A 236 -2.01 4.58 -5.37
CA GLU A 236 -3.35 4.19 -4.95
C GLU A 236 -4.25 5.40 -4.69
N ILE A 237 -5.55 5.18 -4.82
CA ILE A 237 -6.59 6.06 -4.28
C ILE A 237 -7.43 5.31 -3.27
N MET A 238 -7.99 6.02 -2.30
CA MET A 238 -8.86 5.48 -1.28
C MET A 238 -10.04 6.41 -1.03
N ASP A 239 -11.23 5.84 -0.91
CA ASP A 239 -12.42 6.53 -0.41
C ASP A 239 -12.35 6.61 1.12
N ILE A 240 -12.47 7.82 1.68
CA ILE A 240 -12.25 8.05 3.11
C ILE A 240 -13.38 7.53 4.01
N GLU A 241 -14.57 7.39 3.47
CA GLU A 241 -15.76 6.95 4.21
C GLU A 241 -15.79 5.42 4.34
N THR A 242 -15.48 4.73 3.24
CA THR A 242 -15.57 3.27 3.16
C THR A 242 -14.22 2.56 3.39
N GLY A 243 -13.11 3.27 3.27
CA GLY A 243 -11.77 2.70 3.28
C GLY A 243 -11.42 1.88 2.02
N HIS A 244 -12.30 1.86 1.01
CA HIS A 244 -12.05 1.10 -0.22
C HIS A 244 -10.89 1.70 -1.02
N ARG A 245 -9.90 0.86 -1.33
CA ARG A 245 -8.66 1.22 -2.03
C ARG A 245 -8.68 0.69 -3.45
N LYS A 246 -8.03 1.43 -4.35
CA LYS A 246 -7.77 0.99 -5.72
C LYS A 246 -6.34 1.30 -6.11
N ILE A 247 -5.60 0.30 -6.53
CA ILE A 247 -4.28 0.46 -7.16
C ILE A 247 -4.50 0.97 -8.58
N LEU A 248 -3.95 2.14 -8.87
CA LEU A 248 -3.99 2.76 -10.19
C LEU A 248 -2.80 2.37 -11.06
N HIS A 249 -1.62 2.30 -10.44
CA HIS A 249 -0.37 1.98 -11.11
C HIS A 249 0.61 1.31 -10.16
N SER A 250 1.41 0.37 -10.68
CA SER A 250 2.49 -0.28 -9.95
C SER A 250 3.80 -0.14 -10.71
N ALA A 251 4.87 0.18 -10.00
CA ALA A 251 6.19 0.36 -10.58
C ALA A 251 7.27 -0.33 -9.74
N PRO A 252 8.33 -0.88 -10.36
CA PRO A 252 9.42 -1.54 -9.64
C PRO A 252 10.34 -0.57 -8.89
N ASN A 253 10.22 0.73 -9.17
CA ASN A 253 10.94 1.82 -8.52
C ASN A 253 10.08 2.53 -7.47
N SER A 254 10.67 3.46 -6.73
CA SER A 254 9.97 4.25 -5.73
C SER A 254 9.12 5.34 -6.38
N LEU A 255 7.81 5.22 -6.29
CA LEU A 255 6.85 6.31 -6.48
C LEU A 255 6.65 7.01 -5.14
N GLN A 256 6.40 8.33 -5.14
CA GLN A 256 6.24 9.08 -3.89
C GLN A 256 5.29 10.27 -4.05
N ALA A 257 4.63 10.61 -2.93
CA ALA A 257 3.98 11.90 -2.71
C ALA A 257 2.99 12.30 -3.82
N PRO A 258 1.90 11.56 -4.04
CA PRO A 258 0.92 11.92 -5.07
C PRO A 258 0.14 13.17 -4.66
N ASN A 259 0.15 14.17 -5.54
CA ASN A 259 -0.57 15.43 -5.38
C ASN A 259 -1.71 15.50 -6.40
N TRP A 260 -2.96 15.63 -5.93
CA TRP A 260 -4.14 15.64 -6.79
C TRP A 260 -4.37 17.02 -7.40
N THR A 261 -4.62 17.10 -8.74
CA THR A 261 -4.86 18.39 -9.39
C THR A 261 -6.27 18.92 -9.09
N PRO A 262 -6.44 20.25 -8.88
CA PRO A 262 -7.75 20.82 -8.57
C PRO A 262 -8.83 20.60 -9.63
N ASP A 263 -8.45 20.36 -10.90
CA ASP A 263 -9.36 20.04 -12.00
C ASP A 263 -9.80 18.55 -12.02
N ASN A 264 -9.36 17.76 -11.05
CA ASN A 264 -9.64 16.33 -10.90
C ASN A 264 -9.19 15.47 -12.10
N LYS A 265 -8.16 15.89 -12.85
CA LYS A 265 -7.71 15.14 -14.03
C LYS A 265 -6.46 14.30 -13.80
N PHE A 266 -5.56 14.76 -12.93
CA PHE A 266 -4.25 14.16 -12.77
C PHE A 266 -3.87 13.95 -11.30
N LEU A 267 -3.03 12.96 -11.09
CA LEU A 267 -2.15 12.87 -9.92
C LEU A 267 -0.73 13.21 -10.37
N ILE A 268 -0.08 14.15 -9.69
CA ILE A 268 1.34 14.44 -9.88
C ILE A 268 2.11 13.71 -8.81
N PHE A 269 3.12 12.96 -9.18
CA PHE A 269 3.91 12.16 -8.25
C PHE A 269 5.39 12.17 -8.62
N ASN A 270 6.23 11.95 -7.64
CA ASN A 270 7.66 11.80 -7.83
C ASN A 270 8.00 10.34 -8.12
N SER A 271 8.90 10.13 -9.07
CA SER A 271 9.45 8.80 -9.39
C SER A 271 10.97 8.84 -9.26
N LEU A 272 11.49 8.02 -8.35
CA LEU A 272 12.91 7.93 -8.06
C LEU A 272 13.53 6.74 -8.77
N SER A 273 14.61 7.01 -9.46
CA SER A 273 15.50 5.99 -10.01
C SER A 273 16.95 6.29 -9.60
N PRO A 274 17.90 5.35 -9.79
CA PRO A 274 19.30 5.62 -9.48
C PRO A 274 19.93 6.79 -10.26
N LYS A 275 19.30 7.21 -11.37
CA LYS A 275 19.84 8.24 -12.27
C LYS A 275 19.11 9.57 -12.16
N GLU A 276 17.80 9.55 -11.93
CA GLU A 276 16.91 10.71 -12.03
C GLU A 276 15.81 10.67 -10.98
N ASN A 277 15.48 11.83 -10.45
CA ASN A 277 14.33 12.03 -9.57
C ASN A 277 13.42 13.05 -10.24
N LEU A 278 12.32 12.57 -10.83
CA LEU A 278 11.50 13.35 -11.73
C LEU A 278 10.04 13.32 -11.32
N LEU A 279 9.29 14.32 -11.79
CA LEU A 279 7.85 14.38 -11.60
C LEU A 279 7.11 13.86 -12.83
N TYR A 280 6.04 13.13 -12.56
CA TYR A 280 5.15 12.56 -13.56
C TYR A 280 3.69 12.90 -13.25
N LYS A 281 2.86 12.91 -14.31
CA LYS A 281 1.42 13.04 -14.22
C LYS A 281 0.78 11.70 -14.58
N TYR A 282 -0.10 11.21 -13.73
CA TYR A 282 -0.99 10.10 -14.02
C TYR A 282 -2.37 10.65 -14.39
N GLU A 283 -2.86 10.40 -15.57
CA GLU A 283 -4.20 10.83 -16.01
C GLU A 283 -5.26 9.88 -15.47
N LEU A 284 -6.16 10.38 -14.64
CA LEU A 284 -7.17 9.57 -13.94
C LEU A 284 -8.17 8.88 -14.88
N ALA A 285 -8.46 9.51 -16.04
CA ALA A 285 -9.43 8.98 -16.99
C ALA A 285 -8.88 7.83 -17.84
N THR A 286 -7.59 7.87 -18.20
CA THR A 286 -6.99 6.94 -19.17
C THR A 286 -5.92 6.04 -18.58
N GLY A 287 -5.37 6.39 -17.41
CA GLY A 287 -4.20 5.75 -16.82
C GLY A 287 -2.88 6.11 -17.50
N ALA A 288 -2.86 7.07 -18.42
CA ALA A 288 -1.66 7.50 -19.10
C ALA A 288 -0.70 8.21 -18.15
N ILE A 289 0.60 7.89 -18.25
CA ILE A 289 1.66 8.51 -17.46
C ILE A 289 2.54 9.34 -18.39
N THR A 290 2.70 10.63 -18.05
CA THR A 290 3.53 11.57 -18.79
C THR A 290 4.50 12.30 -17.87
N LYS A 291 5.73 12.55 -18.34
CA LYS A 291 6.73 13.30 -17.58
C LYS A 291 6.33 14.79 -17.53
N LEU A 292 6.42 15.39 -16.34
CA LEU A 292 6.32 16.85 -16.19
C LEU A 292 7.69 17.46 -16.53
N ASN A 293 7.72 18.41 -17.45
CA ASN A 293 8.95 19.13 -17.78
C ASN A 293 9.32 20.12 -16.66
N THR A 294 10.39 19.84 -15.94
CA THR A 294 10.95 20.69 -14.88
C THR A 294 12.29 21.31 -15.27
N GLY A 295 12.64 21.30 -16.58
CA GLY A 295 13.84 21.88 -17.14
C GLY A 295 15.13 21.32 -16.49
N PHE A 296 15.97 22.21 -16.01
CA PHE A 296 17.23 21.84 -15.34
C PHE A 296 17.01 21.27 -13.92
N ALA A 297 15.83 21.43 -13.31
CA ALA A 297 15.50 20.90 -12.00
C ALA A 297 15.09 19.42 -12.11
N ASN A 298 16.08 18.53 -12.22
CA ASN A 298 15.91 17.09 -12.49
C ASN A 298 16.35 16.18 -11.33
N GLN A 299 16.59 16.76 -10.17
CA GLN A 299 16.92 16.07 -8.92
C GLN A 299 15.88 16.39 -7.84
N ASN A 300 14.59 16.26 -8.24
CA ASN A 300 13.48 16.59 -7.36
C ASN A 300 13.43 15.59 -6.20
N ASN A 301 13.15 16.07 -4.99
CA ASN A 301 12.72 15.20 -3.91
C ASN A 301 11.18 15.03 -3.96
N ASN A 302 10.60 14.44 -2.94
CA ASN A 302 9.16 14.16 -2.89
C ASN A 302 8.29 15.36 -2.46
N ASP A 303 8.89 16.55 -2.27
CA ASP A 303 8.17 17.74 -1.82
C ASP A 303 7.85 18.64 -3.02
N HIS A 304 6.64 18.52 -3.51
CA HIS A 304 6.11 19.31 -4.61
C HIS A 304 4.63 19.63 -4.35
N VAL A 305 4.24 20.87 -4.46
CA VAL A 305 2.89 21.32 -4.10
C VAL A 305 2.30 22.25 -5.14
N LEU A 306 1.03 22.01 -5.48
CA LEU A 306 0.25 22.86 -6.37
C LEU A 306 -0.21 24.14 -5.68
N SER A 307 -0.22 25.25 -6.42
CA SER A 307 -0.91 26.46 -5.94
C SER A 307 -2.41 26.21 -5.79
N TYR A 308 -3.07 26.95 -4.91
CA TYR A 308 -4.52 26.80 -4.68
C TYR A 308 -5.37 27.06 -5.94
N ASP A 309 -4.90 27.91 -6.84
CA ASP A 309 -5.56 28.16 -8.13
C ASP A 309 -5.21 27.12 -9.21
N GLY A 310 -4.35 26.16 -8.90
CA GLY A 310 -3.95 25.06 -9.79
C GLY A 310 -3.12 25.46 -11.00
N LYS A 311 -2.60 26.70 -11.08
CA LYS A 311 -1.84 27.18 -12.25
C LYS A 311 -0.35 26.92 -12.14
N MET A 312 0.18 26.90 -10.92
CA MET A 312 1.59 26.76 -10.64
C MET A 312 1.84 25.49 -9.81
N ILE A 313 3.07 24.98 -9.89
CA ILE A 313 3.61 23.99 -8.99
C ILE A 313 4.95 24.51 -8.46
N ALA A 314 5.14 24.38 -7.16
CA ALA A 314 6.45 24.58 -6.53
C ALA A 314 7.06 23.22 -6.21
N ILE A 315 8.38 23.10 -6.34
CA ILE A 315 9.12 21.85 -6.24
C ILE A 315 10.40 22.07 -5.42
N SER A 316 10.78 21.09 -4.63
CA SER A 316 12.10 21.03 -4.01
C SER A 316 13.06 20.23 -4.90
N ASN A 317 14.19 20.83 -5.25
CA ASN A 317 15.20 20.21 -6.09
C ASN A 317 16.60 20.34 -5.47
N HIS A 318 17.38 19.27 -5.51
CA HIS A 318 18.73 19.28 -5.02
C HIS A 318 19.67 19.99 -6.00
N VAL A 319 20.43 20.97 -5.49
CA VAL A 319 21.38 21.76 -6.30
C VAL A 319 22.80 21.68 -5.75
N GLY A 320 23.78 21.85 -6.64
CA GLY A 320 25.22 21.88 -6.34
C GLY A 320 25.77 20.55 -5.82
N GLU A 321 27.07 20.55 -5.52
CA GLU A 321 27.79 19.36 -5.04
C GLU A 321 27.31 18.91 -3.65
N LYS A 322 26.88 19.84 -2.80
CA LYS A 322 26.34 19.56 -1.47
C LYS A 322 24.90 19.04 -1.50
N ARG A 323 24.27 18.96 -2.69
CA ARG A 323 22.90 18.53 -2.87
C ARG A 323 21.92 19.26 -1.93
N THR A 324 22.08 20.59 -1.82
CA THR A 324 21.19 21.41 -0.99
C THR A 324 19.80 21.46 -1.61
N SER A 325 18.76 21.09 -0.87
CA SER A 325 17.36 21.21 -1.31
C SER A 325 16.99 22.68 -1.44
N THR A 326 16.51 23.06 -2.62
CA THR A 326 16.21 24.44 -3.00
C THR A 326 14.85 24.46 -3.69
N ILE A 327 14.01 25.44 -3.38
CA ILE A 327 12.65 25.54 -3.93
C ILE A 327 12.67 26.30 -5.25
N PHE A 328 12.00 25.71 -6.23
CA PHE A 328 11.72 26.30 -7.55
C PHE A 328 10.21 26.33 -7.79
N MET A 329 9.76 27.20 -8.68
CA MET A 329 8.37 27.35 -9.09
C MET A 329 8.26 27.36 -10.62
N LEU A 330 7.22 26.71 -11.15
CA LEU A 330 6.96 26.66 -12.59
C LEU A 330 5.45 26.48 -12.86
N PRO A 331 4.98 26.78 -14.09
CA PRO A 331 3.62 26.45 -14.48
C PRO A 331 3.34 24.94 -14.39
N ILE A 332 2.10 24.55 -14.07
CA ILE A 332 1.68 23.13 -14.02
C ILE A 332 1.83 22.41 -15.37
N THR A 333 1.92 23.18 -16.47
CA THR A 333 2.19 22.66 -17.82
C THR A 333 3.65 22.28 -18.05
N GLY A 334 4.54 22.67 -17.12
CA GLY A 334 5.98 22.49 -17.21
C GLY A 334 6.71 23.75 -17.70
N SER A 335 8.03 23.75 -17.53
CA SER A 335 8.93 24.85 -17.98
C SER A 335 10.34 24.33 -18.17
N ASP A 336 11.04 24.84 -19.18
CA ASP A 336 12.48 24.61 -19.35
C ASP A 336 13.32 25.41 -18.33
N ASN A 337 12.75 26.50 -17.81
CA ASN A 337 13.44 27.43 -16.90
C ASN A 337 12.57 27.70 -15.66
N PRO A 338 12.53 26.79 -14.68
CA PRO A 338 11.82 27.02 -13.43
C PRO A 338 12.44 28.19 -12.66
N THR A 339 11.57 28.98 -12.01
CA THR A 339 11.98 30.15 -11.24
C THR A 339 12.47 29.75 -9.86
N LYS A 340 13.70 30.12 -9.49
CA LYS A 340 14.26 29.88 -8.16
C LYS A 340 13.57 30.77 -7.13
N ILE A 341 13.16 30.18 -6.00
CA ILE A 341 12.48 30.85 -4.89
C ILE A 341 13.39 31.01 -3.66
N THR A 342 14.00 29.92 -3.19
CA THR A 342 14.94 29.98 -2.05
C THR A 342 16.40 29.91 -2.52
N SER A 343 17.34 30.31 -1.67
CA SER A 343 18.77 30.22 -1.96
C SER A 343 19.39 29.03 -1.27
N GLU A 344 20.20 28.25 -1.99
CA GLU A 344 21.03 27.17 -1.42
C GLU A 344 22.06 27.69 -0.41
N LEU A 345 22.37 28.96 -0.41
CA LEU A 345 23.28 29.58 0.54
C LEU A 345 22.65 29.71 1.95
N ASN A 346 21.31 29.73 2.03
CA ASN A 346 20.58 29.82 3.29
C ASN A 346 20.40 28.44 3.98
N GLY A 347 20.78 27.32 3.33
CA GLY A 347 20.59 25.97 3.82
C GLY A 347 19.45 25.24 3.08
N HIS A 348 19.13 24.04 3.53
CA HIS A 348 18.08 23.23 2.94
C HIS A 348 16.70 23.87 3.07
N SER A 349 15.86 23.66 2.05
CA SER A 349 14.45 24.08 2.00
C SER A 349 13.62 22.96 1.41
N TYR A 350 12.74 22.33 2.21
CA TYR A 350 11.83 21.25 1.82
C TYR A 350 10.40 21.79 1.81
N LEU A 351 9.81 21.85 0.63
CA LEU A 351 8.51 22.50 0.41
C LEU A 351 7.35 21.63 0.87
N HIS A 352 6.37 22.26 1.57
CA HIS A 352 5.16 21.54 1.97
C HIS A 352 3.86 22.27 1.65
N SER A 353 3.84 23.60 1.55
CA SER A 353 2.59 24.33 1.33
C SER A 353 2.72 25.64 0.56
N TRP A 354 1.60 26.05 -0.03
CA TRP A 354 1.32 27.40 -0.46
C TRP A 354 0.42 28.11 0.56
N SER A 355 0.51 29.42 0.69
CA SER A 355 -0.56 30.18 1.33
C SER A 355 -1.80 30.22 0.44
N PRO A 356 -3.04 30.23 1.01
CA PRO A 356 -4.27 30.22 0.21
C PRO A 356 -4.43 31.38 -0.78
N ASP A 357 -3.76 32.50 -0.51
CA ASP A 357 -3.72 33.67 -1.43
C ASP A 357 -2.65 33.53 -2.54
N ASN A 358 -1.93 32.42 -2.59
CA ASN A 358 -0.83 32.12 -3.52
C ASN A 358 0.35 33.10 -3.48
N LYS A 359 0.56 33.83 -2.36
CA LYS A 359 1.65 34.81 -2.23
C LYS A 359 2.88 34.30 -1.50
N LYS A 360 2.73 33.26 -0.69
CA LYS A 360 3.83 32.69 0.09
C LYS A 360 3.94 31.19 -0.12
N LEU A 361 5.15 30.67 0.02
CA LEU A 361 5.42 29.24 0.25
C LEU A 361 5.81 29.03 1.69
N VAL A 362 5.38 27.89 2.27
CA VAL A 362 5.75 27.46 3.61
C VAL A 362 6.46 26.12 3.52
N PHE A 363 7.56 25.99 4.22
CA PHE A 363 8.48 24.89 4.06
C PHE A 363 9.26 24.58 5.34
N THR A 364 9.82 23.38 5.42
CA THR A 364 10.79 23.01 6.44
C THR A 364 12.16 23.48 5.98
N GLY A 365 12.75 24.40 6.74
CA GLY A 365 14.01 25.04 6.41
C GLY A 365 15.09 24.78 7.43
N GLN A 366 16.29 24.33 6.98
CA GLN A 366 17.45 24.34 7.84
C GLN A 366 18.03 25.76 7.85
N ARG A 367 17.86 26.44 8.96
CA ARG A 367 18.41 27.80 9.18
C ARG A 367 19.20 27.79 10.48
N ASN A 368 20.42 28.34 10.48
CA ASN A 368 21.31 28.36 11.64
C ASN A 368 21.61 26.95 12.22
N ASN A 369 21.60 25.90 11.40
CA ASN A 369 21.72 24.48 11.78
C ASN A 369 20.50 23.89 12.53
N GLU A 370 19.40 24.60 12.59
CA GLU A 370 18.14 24.15 13.18
C GLU A 370 17.09 23.92 12.08
N TRP A 371 16.18 22.97 12.32
CA TRP A 371 15.08 22.65 11.43
C TRP A 371 13.81 23.33 11.90
N ASN A 372 13.41 24.38 11.18
CA ASN A 372 12.30 25.25 11.53
C ASN A 372 11.26 25.33 10.42
N ILE A 373 10.06 25.73 10.77
CA ILE A 373 9.06 26.15 9.80
C ILE A 373 9.41 27.56 9.33
N VAL A 374 9.50 27.72 8.01
CA VAL A 374 9.88 28.98 7.36
C VAL A 374 8.87 29.32 6.29
N SER A 375 8.53 30.61 6.16
CA SER A 375 7.77 31.13 5.03
C SER A 375 8.65 31.99 4.13
N VAL A 376 8.35 32.00 2.81
CA VAL A 376 8.99 32.90 1.84
C VAL A 376 7.93 33.59 1.01
N ASP A 377 8.02 34.89 0.90
CA ASP A 377 7.20 35.70 -0.03
C ASP A 377 7.68 35.48 -1.47
N ILE A 378 6.76 35.14 -2.38
CA ILE A 378 7.11 34.72 -3.74
C ILE A 378 7.71 35.85 -4.58
N ASP A 379 7.24 37.07 -4.39
CA ASP A 379 7.67 38.22 -5.19
C ASP A 379 9.00 38.79 -4.67
N THR A 380 9.08 39.04 -3.37
CA THR A 380 10.24 39.68 -2.74
C THR A 380 11.36 38.71 -2.38
N LYS A 381 11.09 37.40 -2.33
CA LYS A 381 11.99 36.33 -1.87
C LYS A 381 12.44 36.49 -0.39
N LYS A 382 11.70 37.30 0.37
CA LYS A 382 11.98 37.50 1.79
C LYS A 382 11.52 36.28 2.59
N GLU A 383 12.45 35.64 3.31
CA GLU A 383 12.17 34.54 4.22
C GLU A 383 11.81 35.07 5.63
N THR A 384 10.94 34.37 6.33
CA THR A 384 10.61 34.58 7.75
C THR A 384 10.60 33.24 8.45
N ILE A 385 11.42 33.07 9.47
CA ILE A 385 11.42 31.91 10.36
C ILE A 385 10.20 32.03 11.27
N LEU A 386 9.40 30.99 11.36
CA LEU A 386 8.13 30.98 12.10
C LEU A 386 8.21 30.20 13.41
N THR A 387 9.14 29.25 13.56
CA THR A 387 9.39 28.50 14.80
C THR A 387 10.86 28.66 15.22
N GLU A 388 11.14 28.74 16.52
CA GLU A 388 12.50 29.04 17.05
C GLU A 388 12.86 28.20 18.29
N ASP A 389 12.36 26.97 18.42
CA ASP A 389 12.49 26.20 19.67
C ASP A 389 13.58 25.12 19.67
N ALA A 390 14.52 25.16 18.74
CA ALA A 390 15.68 24.25 18.60
C ALA A 390 15.32 22.76 18.57
N THR A 391 14.10 22.41 18.16
CA THR A 391 13.62 21.05 17.94
C THR A 391 13.44 20.76 16.45
N LEU A 392 13.04 19.54 16.09
CA LEU A 392 12.68 19.22 14.73
C LEU A 392 11.22 19.58 14.48
N ASP A 393 11.01 20.62 13.68
CA ASP A 393 9.71 20.97 13.11
C ASP A 393 9.67 20.68 11.63
N ASP A 394 8.60 20.03 11.15
CA ASP A 394 8.51 19.58 9.77
C ASP A 394 7.06 19.59 9.24
N GLY A 395 6.89 19.40 7.93
CA GLY A 395 5.63 19.16 7.26
C GLY A 395 4.56 20.26 7.40
N PRO A 396 4.90 21.56 7.23
CA PRO A 396 3.91 22.62 7.40
C PRO A 396 2.86 22.64 6.30
N GLU A 397 1.58 22.79 6.66
CA GLU A 397 0.49 23.07 5.73
C GLU A 397 -0.42 24.18 6.22
N CYS A 398 -0.73 25.13 5.33
CA CYS A 398 -1.70 26.18 5.61
C CYS A 398 -3.12 25.62 5.62
N SER A 399 -3.94 25.98 6.61
CA SER A 399 -5.37 25.70 6.56
C SER A 399 -6.01 26.40 5.35
N PRO A 400 -7.03 25.82 4.69
CA PRO A 400 -7.66 26.42 3.51
C PRO A 400 -8.26 27.79 3.73
N ASP A 401 -8.64 28.13 4.98
CA ASP A 401 -9.15 29.47 5.35
C ASP A 401 -8.04 30.47 5.69
N GLY A 402 -6.77 30.03 5.64
CA GLY A 402 -5.59 30.87 5.88
C GLY A 402 -5.37 31.32 7.33
N LYS A 403 -6.13 30.76 8.30
CA LYS A 403 -6.02 31.20 9.71
C LYS A 403 -4.88 30.56 10.47
N TYR A 404 -4.45 29.35 10.05
CA TYR A 404 -3.43 28.58 10.74
C TYR A 404 -2.45 27.94 9.75
N ILE A 405 -1.25 27.68 10.25
CA ILE A 405 -0.28 26.75 9.68
C ILE A 405 -0.22 25.56 10.64
N TYR A 406 -0.50 24.36 10.12
CA TYR A 406 -0.30 23.12 10.87
C TYR A 406 1.06 22.53 10.51
N PHE A 407 1.70 21.90 11.46
CA PHE A 407 3.02 21.28 11.29
C PHE A 407 3.18 20.15 12.29
N ASN A 408 4.22 19.37 12.17
CA ASN A 408 4.58 18.38 13.16
C ASN A 408 5.88 18.77 13.89
N SER A 409 5.94 18.47 15.19
CA SER A 409 7.05 18.82 16.07
C SER A 409 7.31 17.74 17.11
N VAL A 410 8.59 17.53 17.42
CA VAL A 410 9.03 16.54 18.42
C VAL A 410 9.22 17.16 19.82
N ARG A 411 8.89 18.43 20.02
CA ARG A 411 9.14 19.21 21.24
C ARG A 411 8.55 18.62 22.55
N THR A 412 7.58 17.71 22.43
CA THR A 412 6.99 17.00 23.58
C THR A 412 7.50 15.57 23.76
N GLY A 413 8.57 15.18 23.03
CA GLY A 413 9.22 13.88 23.13
C GLY A 413 8.70 12.83 22.14
N THR A 414 7.51 13.00 21.56
CA THR A 414 6.96 12.26 20.43
C THR A 414 6.64 13.24 19.31
N MET A 415 6.67 12.79 18.06
CA MET A 415 6.26 13.63 16.94
C MET A 415 4.75 13.81 16.97
N GLN A 416 4.28 15.04 17.19
CA GLN A 416 2.87 15.38 17.29
C GLN A 416 2.51 16.50 16.33
N LEU A 417 1.23 16.61 15.97
CA LEU A 417 0.74 17.73 15.19
C LEU A 417 0.54 18.97 16.06
N TRP A 418 0.96 20.10 15.54
CA TRP A 418 0.84 21.43 16.12
C TRP A 418 0.21 22.38 15.12
N ARG A 419 -0.26 23.52 15.59
CA ARG A 419 -0.70 24.64 14.74
C ARG A 419 -0.23 25.96 15.32
N MET A 420 -0.10 26.96 14.46
CA MET A 420 0.22 28.34 14.79
C MET A 420 -0.50 29.30 13.85
N LYS A 421 -0.53 30.59 14.16
CA LYS A 421 -0.96 31.60 13.21
C LYS A 421 0.05 31.78 12.06
N PRO A 422 -0.35 32.38 10.92
CA PRO A 422 0.55 32.57 9.77
C PRO A 422 1.77 33.46 10.04
N ASP A 423 1.79 34.21 11.14
CA ASP A 423 2.92 35.02 11.60
C ASP A 423 3.84 34.29 12.59
N GLY A 424 3.55 33.00 12.93
CA GLY A 424 4.29 32.19 13.89
C GLY A 424 3.78 32.30 15.32
N SER A 425 2.80 33.15 15.62
CA SER A 425 2.25 33.28 16.96
C SER A 425 1.21 32.22 17.31
N ASP A 426 0.88 32.11 18.61
CA ASP A 426 -0.18 31.24 19.17
C ASP A 426 -0.01 29.77 18.81
N GLU A 427 1.18 29.20 19.07
CA GLU A 427 1.46 27.78 18.88
C GLU A 427 0.63 26.92 19.85
N GLU A 428 0.00 25.87 19.30
CA GLU A 428 -0.86 24.97 20.06
C GLU A 428 -0.70 23.52 19.57
N GLN A 429 -0.55 22.58 20.52
CA GLN A 429 -0.53 21.15 20.21
C GLN A 429 -1.92 20.64 19.83
N VAL A 430 -2.00 19.80 18.78
CA VAL A 430 -3.24 19.30 18.20
C VAL A 430 -3.47 17.81 18.48
N THR A 431 -2.40 17.00 18.48
CA THR A 431 -2.48 15.56 18.79
C THR A 431 -1.70 15.21 20.06
N PHE A 432 -2.17 14.18 20.80
CA PHE A 432 -1.66 13.83 22.14
C PHE A 432 -1.59 12.31 22.33
N ASP A 433 -1.45 11.54 21.26
CA ASP A 433 -1.45 10.08 21.35
C ASP A 433 -0.04 9.47 21.35
N GLU A 434 0.05 8.14 21.40
CA GLU A 434 1.31 7.40 21.48
C GLU A 434 2.04 7.23 20.14
N TYR A 435 1.43 7.68 19.04
CA TYR A 435 2.01 7.56 17.70
C TYR A 435 2.91 8.75 17.38
N ASN A 436 3.81 8.56 16.42
CA ASN A 436 4.57 9.65 15.83
C ASN A 436 3.82 10.13 14.58
N ASN A 437 3.16 11.29 14.69
CA ASN A 437 2.24 11.86 13.71
C ASN A 437 2.96 12.87 12.80
N TRP A 438 2.92 12.64 11.46
CA TRP A 438 3.67 13.39 10.47
C TRP A 438 2.77 13.89 9.34
N PHE A 439 3.10 15.06 8.76
CA PHE A 439 2.54 15.60 7.50
C PHE A 439 1.01 15.77 7.56
N PRO A 440 0.51 16.78 8.30
CA PRO A 440 -0.91 17.11 8.34
C PRO A 440 -1.38 17.70 7.02
N HIS A 441 -2.41 17.10 6.38
CA HIS A 441 -2.98 17.55 5.10
C HIS A 441 -4.46 17.81 5.22
N PHE A 442 -4.87 19.04 4.93
CA PHE A 442 -6.28 19.43 4.96
C PHE A 442 -7.05 18.90 3.76
N SER A 443 -8.31 18.47 4.00
CA SER A 443 -9.26 18.33 2.92
C SER A 443 -9.59 19.70 2.31
N PRO A 444 -9.85 19.79 0.99
CA PRO A 444 -10.20 21.05 0.35
C PRO A 444 -11.40 21.78 0.96
N ASP A 445 -12.37 21.05 1.54
CA ASP A 445 -13.51 21.62 2.26
C ASP A 445 -13.19 22.08 3.69
N GLY A 446 -11.94 21.91 4.14
CA GLY A 446 -11.45 22.32 5.45
C GLY A 446 -12.00 21.53 6.65
N LYS A 447 -12.69 20.39 6.42
CA LYS A 447 -13.32 19.64 7.52
C LYS A 447 -12.42 18.58 8.15
N TRP A 448 -11.44 18.09 7.41
CA TRP A 448 -10.61 16.95 7.80
C TRP A 448 -9.13 17.26 7.72
N ILE A 449 -8.36 16.62 8.58
CA ILE A 449 -6.90 16.55 8.54
C ILE A 449 -6.51 15.09 8.38
N LEU A 450 -5.82 14.78 7.28
CA LEU A 450 -5.19 13.48 7.01
C LEU A 450 -3.72 13.57 7.42
N TYR A 451 -3.17 12.51 8.01
CA TYR A 451 -1.75 12.44 8.35
C TYR A 451 -1.24 11.00 8.45
N VAL A 452 0.07 10.85 8.39
CA VAL A 452 0.76 9.57 8.64
C VAL A 452 1.03 9.42 10.12
N ALA A 453 0.75 8.23 10.66
CA ALA A 453 1.10 7.87 12.03
C ALA A 453 2.01 6.65 12.04
N PHE A 454 3.22 6.81 12.54
CA PHE A 454 4.15 5.72 12.79
C PHE A 454 3.92 5.12 14.18
N PRO A 455 4.08 3.79 14.35
CA PRO A 455 4.09 3.17 15.68
C PRO A 455 5.16 3.77 16.59
N LYS A 456 4.94 3.70 17.89
CA LYS A 456 5.79 4.29 18.93
C LYS A 456 7.23 3.75 19.02
N ASP A 457 7.50 2.59 18.43
CA ASP A 457 8.82 1.97 18.35
C ASP A 457 9.70 2.56 17.23
N ILE A 458 9.14 3.44 16.40
CA ILE A 458 9.89 4.22 15.41
C ILE A 458 10.43 5.48 16.09
N ASP A 459 11.69 5.82 15.80
CA ASP A 459 12.32 7.05 16.30
C ASP A 459 11.45 8.28 15.96
N PRO A 460 11.03 9.08 16.95
CA PRO A 460 10.16 10.23 16.71
C PRO A 460 10.78 11.33 15.83
N THR A 461 12.10 11.32 15.65
CA THR A 461 12.80 12.26 14.77
C THR A 461 12.96 11.73 13.34
N SER A 462 12.35 10.59 13.02
CA SER A 462 12.50 9.91 11.73
C SER A 462 11.16 9.47 11.15
N HIS A 463 11.03 9.57 9.83
CA HIS A 463 9.89 9.07 9.06
C HIS A 463 10.39 8.11 7.97
N PRO A 464 10.88 6.90 8.35
CA PRO A 464 11.58 6.00 7.44
C PRO A 464 10.64 5.38 6.39
N PHE A 465 11.24 4.90 5.28
CA PHE A 465 10.56 4.04 4.30
C PHE A 465 10.24 2.65 4.87
N TYR A 466 9.28 1.97 4.24
CA TYR A 466 9.01 0.53 4.37
C TYR A 466 8.73 0.09 5.80
N LYS A 467 7.80 0.82 6.42
CA LYS A 467 7.24 0.51 7.73
C LYS A 467 5.75 0.25 7.64
N LYS A 468 5.22 -0.45 8.62
CA LYS A 468 3.76 -0.51 8.84
C LYS A 468 3.35 0.81 9.48
N ILE A 469 2.52 1.57 8.79
CA ILE A 469 2.02 2.89 9.21
C ILE A 469 0.50 2.93 9.11
N TYR A 470 -0.08 3.92 9.76
CA TYR A 470 -1.48 4.26 9.61
C TYR A 470 -1.67 5.57 8.84
N LEU A 471 -2.66 5.61 7.97
CA LEU A 471 -3.26 6.87 7.55
C LEU A 471 -4.39 7.19 8.51
N ARG A 472 -4.29 8.32 9.18
CA ARG A 472 -5.25 8.75 10.19
C ARG A 472 -5.99 10.00 9.75
N LEU A 473 -7.26 10.03 10.06
CA LEU A 473 -8.18 11.09 9.71
C LEU A 473 -8.77 11.72 10.98
N MET A 474 -8.62 13.01 11.14
CA MET A 474 -9.13 13.77 12.29
C MET A 474 -10.03 14.92 11.80
N PRO A 475 -11.15 15.25 12.49
CA PRO A 475 -11.88 16.48 12.22
C PRO A 475 -10.97 17.70 12.42
N ALA A 476 -10.99 18.67 11.50
CA ALA A 476 -10.20 19.90 11.62
C ALA A 476 -10.57 20.75 12.85
N ALA A 477 -11.80 20.60 13.34
CA ALA A 477 -12.28 21.21 14.58
C ALA A 477 -11.77 20.53 15.86
N GLY A 478 -10.95 19.47 15.72
CA GLY A 478 -10.49 18.63 16.83
C GLY A 478 -11.39 17.41 17.04
N GLY A 479 -10.90 16.42 17.80
CA GLY A 479 -11.62 15.17 18.09
C GLY A 479 -10.70 13.95 18.04
N ILE A 480 -11.30 12.76 18.17
CA ILE A 480 -10.56 11.50 18.17
C ILE A 480 -10.22 11.10 16.73
N PRO A 481 -8.94 10.91 16.40
CA PRO A 481 -8.53 10.45 15.08
C PRO A 481 -8.99 9.02 14.79
N LYS A 482 -9.40 8.77 13.53
CA LYS A 482 -9.73 7.44 13.01
C LYS A 482 -8.59 6.91 12.15
N THR A 483 -8.31 5.62 12.25
CA THR A 483 -7.40 4.91 11.35
C THR A 483 -8.17 4.50 10.11
N ILE A 484 -7.95 5.19 8.98
CA ILE A 484 -8.64 4.89 7.72
C ILE A 484 -7.80 4.07 6.74
N GLY A 485 -6.48 4.00 6.95
CA GLY A 485 -5.58 3.23 6.09
C GLY A 485 -4.51 2.50 6.87
N TYR A 486 -4.33 1.23 6.52
CA TYR A 486 -3.26 0.37 7.02
C TYR A 486 -2.29 0.19 5.86
N VAL A 487 -1.10 0.78 5.94
CA VAL A 487 -0.19 0.91 4.80
C VAL A 487 1.19 0.35 5.15
N TYR A 488 1.83 -0.31 4.21
CA TYR A 488 3.25 -0.57 4.24
C TYR A 488 3.93 0.50 3.38
N GLY A 489 4.56 1.49 4.03
CA GLY A 489 5.02 2.72 3.39
C GLY A 489 5.92 3.54 4.33
N GLY A 490 5.57 4.80 4.54
CA GLY A 490 6.31 5.76 5.36
C GLY A 490 6.69 6.98 4.54
N GLN A 491 7.99 7.29 4.45
CA GLN A 491 8.51 8.34 3.58
C GLN A 491 7.98 8.17 2.16
N GLY A 492 7.41 9.23 1.58
CA GLY A 492 6.83 9.23 0.24
C GLY A 492 5.38 8.78 0.16
N THR A 493 4.76 8.30 1.24
CA THR A 493 3.36 7.85 1.20
C THR A 493 2.39 9.01 0.93
N ILE A 494 2.44 10.09 1.74
CA ILE A 494 1.63 11.31 1.59
C ILE A 494 2.39 12.57 2.05
N ASN A 495 3.61 12.81 1.60
CA ASN A 495 4.40 13.98 2.03
C ASN A 495 3.82 15.33 1.58
N VAL A 496 2.86 15.32 0.68
CA VAL A 496 2.24 16.52 0.09
C VAL A 496 0.72 16.38 0.10
N PRO A 497 -0.04 17.49 -0.06
CA PRO A 497 -1.50 17.44 -0.12
C PRO A 497 -2.00 16.48 -1.21
N SER A 498 -2.76 15.46 -0.80
CA SER A 498 -3.13 14.32 -1.66
C SER A 498 -4.63 14.10 -1.79
N TRP A 499 -5.44 15.07 -1.39
CA TRP A 499 -6.89 15.01 -1.44
C TRP A 499 -7.47 15.22 -2.83
N SER A 500 -8.54 14.48 -3.16
CA SER A 500 -9.40 14.82 -4.29
C SER A 500 -10.11 16.16 -4.05
N PRO A 501 -10.42 16.92 -5.12
CA PRO A 501 -11.04 18.25 -4.99
C PRO A 501 -12.42 18.24 -4.29
N ASP A 502 -13.13 17.10 -4.32
CA ASP A 502 -14.41 16.91 -3.66
C ASP A 502 -14.29 16.45 -2.18
N SER A 503 -13.08 16.36 -1.67
CA SER A 503 -12.78 15.93 -0.28
C SER A 503 -13.22 14.51 0.07
N LYS A 504 -13.49 13.63 -0.91
CA LYS A 504 -13.99 12.27 -0.66
C LYS A 504 -12.93 11.20 -0.77
N LYS A 505 -11.84 11.49 -1.47
CA LYS A 505 -10.78 10.53 -1.73
C LYS A 505 -9.42 11.11 -1.41
N ILE A 506 -8.48 10.22 -1.17
CA ILE A 506 -7.06 10.55 -1.04
C ILE A 506 -6.26 9.71 -2.01
N ALA A 507 -5.13 10.25 -2.47
CA ALA A 507 -4.12 9.51 -3.19
C ALA A 507 -2.93 9.25 -2.27
N PHE A 508 -2.29 8.08 -2.37
CA PHE A 508 -1.14 7.72 -1.56
C PHE A 508 -0.29 6.65 -2.24
N VAL A 509 0.88 6.40 -1.69
CA VAL A 509 1.76 5.33 -2.14
C VAL A 509 1.94 4.29 -1.05
N SER A 510 1.77 3.01 -1.43
CA SER A 510 2.21 1.86 -0.65
C SER A 510 3.37 1.16 -1.34
N ASN A 511 4.08 0.31 -0.60
CA ASN A 511 5.30 -0.32 -1.09
C ASN A 511 5.23 -1.85 -0.97
N SER A 512 5.84 -2.52 -1.93
CA SER A 512 6.10 -3.96 -1.91
C SER A 512 7.23 -4.25 -2.88
N LYS A 513 8.08 -5.23 -2.60
CA LYS A 513 8.98 -5.75 -3.61
C LYS A 513 8.14 -6.38 -4.73
N LEU A 514 8.18 -5.78 -5.90
CA LEU A 514 7.48 -6.29 -7.08
C LEU A 514 8.41 -7.26 -7.82
N GLU A 515 7.89 -8.44 -8.15
CA GLU A 515 8.54 -9.31 -9.12
C GLU A 515 8.30 -8.69 -10.51
N LEU A 516 9.37 -8.30 -11.18
CA LEU A 516 9.31 -7.98 -12.60
C LEU A 516 8.85 -9.27 -13.30
N GLY A 517 7.69 -9.24 -13.93
CA GLY A 517 7.16 -10.39 -14.66
C GLY A 517 8.24 -10.98 -15.57
N LYS A 518 8.40 -12.31 -15.48
CA LYS A 518 9.30 -13.09 -16.34
C LYS A 518 8.83 -13.06 -17.78
#